data_28d23334e1feff785e1ba877fd5ef04a
#
_entry.id   28d23334e1feff785e1ba877fd5ef04a
#
_cell.length_a   1.000
_cell.length_b   1.000
_cell.length_c   1.000
_cell.angle_alpha   90.00
_cell.angle_beta   90.00
_cell.angle_gamma   90.00
#
_symmetry.space_group_name_H-M   'P 1'
#
loop_
_entity.id
_entity.type
_entity.pdbx_description
1 polymer ?
#
loop_
_entity_poly.entity_id
_entity_poly.type
_entity_poly.pdbx_seq_one_letter_code
_entity_poly.pdbx_strand_id
1 'polypeptide(L)'
;VCTALNGSGGWPLTVIMTPEQQPFFVSTYLPRESSGGRMGLRELLLTVADKWRGSRAELTKTAGEITAWLRQKTAPAAEVELSALTKAAEAQLEESYDEEYGGFGTAPKFPSAHNLIFLMEYAQLKNEKKPRQMVENTLRQMYKGGIYDHIGGGFARYSTDREWLAPHFEKTLYDNALLALAYTEAWQDGHMALWRTVAEDTLDYCLRELKAPGGGFFCGQDADSGGDEGAYYLFTPDEVKQVLGDEGGHFCECYDITPEGNFHGKSIPNLLLNTRWAFLPEGYD
;
A
#
# COMPACT_ATOMS: atom_id res chain seq x y z
N VAL A 1 -6.72 19.79 -0.53
CA VAL A 1 -6.73 20.83 0.54
C VAL A 1 -5.54 20.62 1.49
N CYS A 2 -5.37 19.44 2.11
CA CYS A 2 -4.30 19.19 3.09
C CYS A 2 -2.91 19.44 2.50
N THR A 3 -2.56 18.77 1.41
CA THR A 3 -1.29 18.97 0.70
C THR A 3 -1.06 20.44 0.28
N ALA A 4 -2.14 21.11 -0.12
CA ALA A 4 -2.06 22.49 -0.59
C ALA A 4 -1.80 23.50 0.55
N LEU A 5 -2.29 23.24 1.77
CA LEU A 5 -2.12 24.13 2.94
C LEU A 5 -0.94 23.74 3.82
N ASN A 6 -0.65 22.44 3.94
CA ASN A 6 0.33 21.91 4.89
C ASN A 6 1.60 21.35 4.21
N GLY A 7 1.65 21.38 2.87
CA GLY A 7 2.77 20.80 2.09
C GLY A 7 2.71 19.28 1.94
N SER A 8 2.00 18.58 2.81
CA SER A 8 1.82 17.13 2.78
C SER A 8 0.38 16.74 3.10
N GLY A 9 0.02 15.53 2.76
CA GLY A 9 -1.26 14.90 3.10
C GLY A 9 -1.04 13.55 3.76
N GLY A 10 -2.10 12.95 4.30
CA GLY A 10 -2.03 11.62 4.92
C GLY A 10 -3.39 11.17 5.42
N TRP A 11 -3.45 9.95 5.88
CA TRP A 11 -4.64 9.34 6.46
C TRP A 11 -4.45 9.08 7.96
N PRO A 12 -5.50 9.20 8.78
CA PRO A 12 -6.82 9.75 8.46
C PRO A 12 -6.74 11.23 8.11
N LEU A 13 -7.70 11.73 7.32
CA LEU A 13 -7.81 13.13 6.94
C LEU A 13 -8.98 13.79 7.66
N THR A 14 -8.69 14.87 8.39
CA THR A 14 -9.69 15.69 9.07
C THR A 14 -9.84 17.03 8.37
N VAL A 15 -11.04 17.35 7.91
CA VAL A 15 -11.35 18.66 7.29
C VAL A 15 -12.58 19.25 7.99
N ILE A 16 -12.47 20.51 8.46
CA ILE A 16 -13.63 21.24 9.00
C ILE A 16 -14.04 22.30 7.99
N MET A 17 -15.33 22.30 7.66
CA MET A 17 -15.92 23.14 6.61
C MET A 17 -17.13 23.92 7.14
N THR A 18 -17.45 25.00 6.46
CA THR A 18 -18.76 25.68 6.65
C THR A 18 -19.90 24.80 6.12
N PRO A 19 -21.18 25.11 6.46
CA PRO A 19 -22.33 24.39 5.87
C PRO A 19 -22.36 24.43 4.34
N GLU A 20 -21.74 25.43 3.73
CA GLU A 20 -21.59 25.58 2.28
C GLU A 20 -20.39 24.79 1.71
N GLN A 21 -19.82 23.87 2.50
CA GLN A 21 -18.70 22.99 2.14
C GLN A 21 -17.40 23.76 1.81
N GLN A 22 -17.19 24.91 2.41
CA GLN A 22 -15.95 25.67 2.27
C GLN A 22 -14.99 25.33 3.43
N PRO A 23 -13.79 24.78 3.14
CA PRO A 23 -12.87 24.35 4.18
C PRO A 23 -12.17 25.56 4.85
N PHE A 24 -12.04 25.51 6.18
CA PHE A 24 -11.26 26.48 6.94
C PHE A 24 -10.23 25.87 7.90
N PHE A 25 -10.26 24.55 8.06
CA PHE A 25 -9.26 23.79 8.82
C PHE A 25 -9.02 22.44 8.16
N VAL A 26 -7.76 21.99 8.18
CA VAL A 26 -7.38 20.66 7.73
C VAL A 26 -6.20 20.14 8.54
N SER A 27 -6.25 18.87 8.87
CA SER A 27 -5.17 18.13 9.52
C SER A 27 -5.24 16.65 9.10
N THR A 28 -4.18 15.91 9.37
CA THR A 28 -4.19 14.45 9.31
C THR A 28 -4.72 13.89 10.65
N TYR A 29 -4.05 12.90 11.23
CA TYR A 29 -4.44 12.30 12.50
C TYR A 29 -4.44 13.32 13.65
N LEU A 30 -5.49 13.30 14.42
CA LEU A 30 -5.65 14.05 15.67
C LEU A 30 -5.93 13.05 16.80
N PRO A 31 -5.13 13.03 17.88
CA PRO A 31 -5.45 12.23 19.06
C PRO A 31 -6.75 12.74 19.70
N ARG A 32 -7.42 11.90 20.49
CA ARG A 32 -8.65 12.30 21.19
C ARG A 32 -8.42 13.50 22.10
N GLU A 33 -7.39 13.43 22.93
CA GLU A 33 -6.96 14.46 23.86
C GLU A 33 -5.58 14.99 23.44
N SER A 34 -5.28 16.23 23.78
CA SER A 34 -3.99 16.83 23.46
C SER A 34 -2.85 16.12 24.19
N SER A 35 -1.82 15.73 23.49
CA SER A 35 -0.63 15.09 24.05
C SER A 35 0.61 15.33 23.20
N GLY A 36 1.79 15.35 23.84
CA GLY A 36 3.08 15.47 23.14
C GLY A 36 3.20 16.69 22.23
N GLY A 37 2.57 17.82 22.59
CA GLY A 37 2.56 19.06 21.78
C GLY A 37 1.61 19.02 20.57
N ARG A 38 0.82 17.96 20.39
CA ARG A 38 -0.22 17.86 19.37
C ARG A 38 -1.57 18.21 19.96
N MET A 39 -2.33 19.03 19.24
CA MET A 39 -3.72 19.38 19.59
C MET A 39 -4.61 18.14 19.45
N GLY A 40 -5.46 17.90 20.46
CA GLY A 40 -6.46 16.84 20.42
C GLY A 40 -7.72 17.26 19.68
N LEU A 41 -8.42 16.27 19.10
CA LEU A 41 -9.68 16.49 18.38
C LEU A 41 -10.73 17.19 19.27
N ARG A 42 -10.82 16.82 20.55
CA ARG A 42 -11.76 17.43 21.50
C ARG A 42 -11.50 18.93 21.69
N GLU A 43 -10.25 19.31 21.90
CA GLU A 43 -9.86 20.72 22.08
C GLU A 43 -10.11 21.50 20.77
N LEU A 44 -9.77 20.95 19.64
CA LEU A 44 -10.05 21.53 18.33
C LEU A 44 -11.55 21.82 18.15
N LEU A 45 -12.41 20.83 18.40
CA LEU A 45 -13.85 20.97 18.21
C LEU A 45 -14.47 22.04 19.16
N LEU A 46 -14.01 22.10 20.41
CA LEU A 46 -14.44 23.15 21.37
C LEU A 46 -14.00 24.55 20.89
N THR A 47 -12.75 24.68 20.47
CA THR A 47 -12.21 25.93 19.91
C THR A 47 -12.97 26.38 18.66
N VAL A 48 -13.26 25.47 17.77
CA VAL A 48 -14.06 25.76 16.56
C VAL A 48 -15.47 26.16 16.92
N ALA A 49 -16.10 25.46 17.85
CA ALA A 49 -17.47 25.80 18.31
C ALA A 49 -17.54 27.20 18.92
N ASP A 50 -16.56 27.58 19.72
CA ASP A 50 -16.51 28.92 20.32
C ASP A 50 -16.24 30.00 19.26
N LYS A 51 -15.32 29.79 18.36
CA LYS A 51 -15.06 30.70 17.22
C LYS A 51 -16.27 30.80 16.28
N TRP A 52 -16.99 29.70 16.04
CA TRP A 52 -18.21 29.71 15.25
C TRP A 52 -19.34 30.56 15.87
N ARG A 53 -19.42 30.61 17.20
CA ARG A 53 -20.39 31.45 17.94
C ARG A 53 -19.95 32.90 18.01
N GLY A 54 -18.65 33.17 18.28
CA GLY A 54 -18.16 34.50 18.57
C GLY A 54 -17.55 35.24 17.37
N SER A 55 -16.97 34.52 16.38
CA SER A 55 -16.21 35.11 15.28
C SER A 55 -16.53 34.42 13.94
N ARG A 56 -17.78 34.03 13.72
CA ARG A 56 -18.23 33.31 12.53
C ARG A 56 -17.81 33.97 11.21
N ALA A 57 -17.88 35.31 11.17
CA ALA A 57 -17.52 36.06 9.96
C ALA A 57 -16.06 35.87 9.55
N GLU A 58 -15.15 35.75 10.53
CA GLU A 58 -13.73 35.52 10.30
C GLU A 58 -13.49 34.10 9.72
N LEU A 59 -14.13 33.08 10.29
CA LEU A 59 -14.05 31.71 9.79
C LEU A 59 -14.60 31.60 8.37
N THR A 60 -15.74 32.23 8.09
CA THR A 60 -16.37 32.24 6.76
C THR A 60 -15.48 32.97 5.74
N LYS A 61 -14.83 34.07 6.13
CA LYS A 61 -13.89 34.78 5.28
C LYS A 61 -12.70 33.89 4.92
N THR A 62 -12.06 33.27 5.91
CA THR A 62 -10.93 32.33 5.70
C THR A 62 -11.35 31.16 4.78
N ALA A 63 -12.52 30.59 5.01
CA ALA A 63 -13.08 29.51 4.17
C ALA A 63 -13.27 29.94 2.71
N GLY A 64 -13.76 31.17 2.51
CA GLY A 64 -13.91 31.76 1.18
C GLY A 64 -12.56 31.98 0.48
N GLU A 65 -11.56 32.50 1.18
CA GLU A 65 -10.21 32.73 0.66
C GLU A 65 -9.54 31.41 0.25
N ILE A 66 -9.59 30.39 1.10
CA ILE A 66 -9.07 29.04 0.79
C ILE A 66 -9.79 28.46 -0.43
N THR A 67 -11.12 28.56 -0.46
CA THR A 67 -11.93 28.05 -1.58
C THR A 67 -11.60 28.76 -2.89
N ALA A 68 -11.46 30.08 -2.87
CA ALA A 68 -11.10 30.87 -4.04
C ALA A 68 -9.69 30.48 -4.56
N TRP A 69 -8.74 30.31 -3.64
CA TRP A 69 -7.38 29.88 -4.01
C TRP A 69 -7.35 28.45 -4.61
N LEU A 70 -8.11 27.52 -4.06
CA LEU A 70 -8.23 26.15 -4.60
C LEU A 70 -8.82 26.18 -6.02
N ARG A 71 -9.85 27.02 -6.27
CA ARG A 71 -10.47 27.15 -7.58
C ARG A 71 -9.53 27.75 -8.65
N GLN A 72 -8.63 28.64 -8.27
CA GLN A 72 -7.64 29.19 -9.20
C GLN A 72 -6.65 28.15 -9.71
N LYS A 73 -6.36 27.11 -8.91
CA LYS A 73 -5.48 26.00 -9.32
C LYS A 73 -6.13 24.97 -10.25
N THR A 74 -7.45 25.01 -10.39
CA THR A 74 -8.23 24.14 -11.30
C THR A 74 -8.62 24.84 -12.59
N ALA A 75 -7.68 25.61 -13.18
CA ALA A 75 -7.90 26.14 -14.54
C ALA A 75 -8.19 24.97 -15.48
N PRO A 76 -9.12 25.13 -16.43
CA PRO A 76 -9.40 24.09 -17.41
C PRO A 76 -8.09 23.72 -18.11
N ALA A 77 -7.78 22.43 -18.15
CA ALA A 77 -6.62 21.95 -18.88
C ALA A 77 -6.78 22.32 -20.36
N ALA A 78 -5.70 22.79 -20.98
CA ALA A 78 -5.66 22.86 -22.44
C ALA A 78 -5.97 21.46 -23.01
N GLU A 79 -6.51 21.38 -24.21
CA GLU A 79 -6.62 20.12 -24.93
C GLU A 79 -5.21 19.51 -25.01
N VAL A 80 -5.02 18.38 -24.33
CA VAL A 80 -3.75 17.65 -24.34
C VAL A 80 -3.99 16.36 -25.11
N GLU A 81 -3.11 16.09 -26.06
CA GLU A 81 -3.18 14.85 -26.81
C GLU A 81 -2.91 13.65 -25.88
N LEU A 82 -3.75 12.61 -25.95
CA LEU A 82 -3.67 11.44 -25.09
C LEU A 82 -2.31 10.74 -25.17
N SER A 83 -1.72 10.70 -26.37
CA SER A 83 -0.39 10.10 -26.58
C SER A 83 0.71 10.86 -25.83
N ALA A 84 0.61 12.19 -25.71
CA ALA A 84 1.54 12.99 -24.93
C ALA A 84 1.37 12.77 -23.42
N LEU A 85 0.12 12.59 -22.95
CA LEU A 85 -0.16 12.28 -21.54
C LEU A 85 0.36 10.91 -21.14
N THR A 86 0.14 9.88 -21.95
CA THR A 86 0.62 8.52 -21.65
C THR A 86 2.14 8.44 -21.61
N LYS A 87 2.81 9.13 -22.53
CA LYS A 87 4.28 9.25 -22.54
C LYS A 87 4.80 10.00 -21.31
N ALA A 88 4.13 11.09 -20.90
CA ALA A 88 4.52 11.85 -19.72
C ALA A 88 4.32 11.02 -18.42
N ALA A 89 3.24 10.24 -18.35
CA ALA A 89 2.98 9.35 -17.22
C ALA A 89 4.05 8.26 -17.10
N GLU A 90 4.42 7.62 -18.22
CA GLU A 90 5.48 6.62 -18.25
C GLU A 90 6.81 7.23 -17.79
N ALA A 91 7.21 8.40 -18.32
CA ALA A 91 8.44 9.07 -17.93
C ALA A 91 8.48 9.45 -16.43
N GLN A 92 7.36 9.88 -15.83
CA GLN A 92 7.27 10.14 -14.39
C GLN A 92 7.43 8.87 -13.55
N LEU A 93 6.86 7.75 -14.01
CA LEU A 93 7.02 6.46 -13.33
C LEU A 93 8.47 5.97 -13.44
N GLU A 94 9.10 6.11 -14.60
CA GLU A 94 10.51 5.80 -14.79
C GLU A 94 11.43 6.63 -13.88
N GLU A 95 11.19 7.93 -13.74
CA GLU A 95 11.97 8.83 -12.87
C GLU A 95 11.89 8.43 -11.38
N SER A 96 10.74 7.93 -10.94
CA SER A 96 10.51 7.51 -9.55
C SER A 96 10.81 6.03 -9.28
N TYR A 97 11.15 5.26 -10.31
CA TYR A 97 11.36 3.83 -10.22
C TYR A 97 12.59 3.45 -9.40
N ASP A 98 12.44 2.47 -8.54
CA ASP A 98 13.54 1.88 -7.77
C ASP A 98 14.15 0.69 -8.54
N GLU A 99 15.30 0.90 -9.16
CA GLU A 99 15.95 -0.14 -9.99
C GLU A 99 16.40 -1.37 -9.19
N GLU A 100 16.69 -1.22 -7.90
CA GLU A 100 17.18 -2.28 -7.04
C GLU A 100 16.04 -3.14 -6.48
N TYR A 101 15.05 -2.51 -5.85
CA TYR A 101 13.96 -3.21 -5.16
C TYR A 101 12.63 -3.14 -5.90
N GLY A 102 12.58 -2.54 -7.09
CA GLY A 102 11.32 -2.33 -7.79
C GLY A 102 10.39 -1.36 -7.09
N GLY A 103 9.23 -1.10 -7.70
CA GLY A 103 8.27 -0.12 -7.20
C GLY A 103 8.69 1.33 -7.42
N PHE A 104 7.93 2.26 -6.84
CA PHE A 104 8.08 3.69 -7.08
C PHE A 104 8.30 4.44 -5.76
N GLY A 105 9.31 5.32 -5.73
CA GLY A 105 9.73 6.02 -4.52
C GLY A 105 10.58 5.15 -3.58
N THR A 106 10.72 5.58 -2.32
CA THR A 106 11.60 4.91 -1.34
C THR A 106 10.82 4.26 -0.20
N ALA A 107 10.34 5.04 0.79
CA ALA A 107 9.59 4.57 1.94
C ALA A 107 8.66 5.68 2.48
N PRO A 108 7.42 5.37 2.90
CA PRO A 108 6.74 4.09 2.73
C PRO A 108 6.48 3.77 1.25
N LYS A 109 6.52 2.49 0.87
CA LYS A 109 6.40 2.05 -0.52
C LYS A 109 5.08 1.32 -0.73
N PHE A 110 4.25 1.84 -1.64
CA PHE A 110 2.96 1.27 -1.99
C PHE A 110 3.07 0.37 -3.22
N PRO A 111 2.33 -0.75 -3.28
CA PRO A 111 2.28 -1.62 -4.46
C PRO A 111 1.87 -0.90 -5.75
N SER A 112 0.97 0.09 -5.65
CA SER A 112 0.52 0.92 -6.77
C SER A 112 0.14 0.10 -8.01
N ALA A 113 -0.65 -0.96 -7.83
CA ALA A 113 -1.00 -1.93 -8.87
C ALA A 113 -1.52 -1.28 -10.17
N HIS A 114 -2.25 -0.18 -10.07
CA HIS A 114 -2.73 0.58 -11.23
C HIS A 114 -1.60 1.15 -12.10
N ASN A 115 -0.45 1.51 -11.49
CA ASN A 115 0.74 1.94 -12.24
C ASN A 115 1.37 0.75 -12.98
N LEU A 116 1.38 -0.44 -12.35
CA LEU A 116 1.91 -1.66 -12.97
C LEU A 116 1.06 -2.08 -14.17
N ILE A 117 -0.27 -2.06 -14.04
CA ILE A 117 -1.21 -2.34 -15.12
C ILE A 117 -1.00 -1.35 -16.28
N PHE A 118 -0.95 -0.05 -15.97
CA PHE A 118 -0.67 0.97 -16.98
C PHE A 118 0.66 0.72 -17.73
N LEU A 119 1.73 0.39 -17.01
CA LEU A 119 3.05 0.14 -17.63
C LEU A 119 3.06 -1.13 -18.48
N MET A 120 2.32 -2.17 -18.11
CA MET A 120 2.16 -3.38 -18.92
C MET A 120 1.44 -3.08 -20.24
N GLU A 121 0.29 -2.41 -20.18
CA GLU A 121 -0.45 -1.99 -21.36
C GLU A 121 0.38 -1.06 -22.26
N TYR A 122 1.10 -0.10 -21.65
CA TYR A 122 1.98 0.80 -22.38
C TYR A 122 3.10 0.04 -23.08
N ALA A 123 3.76 -0.91 -22.38
CA ALA A 123 4.81 -1.75 -22.93
C ALA A 123 4.33 -2.56 -24.14
N GLN A 124 3.15 -3.15 -24.06
CA GLN A 124 2.52 -3.90 -25.16
C GLN A 124 2.19 -2.97 -26.35
N LEU A 125 1.52 -1.85 -26.08
CA LEU A 125 1.09 -0.92 -27.12
C LEU A 125 2.26 -0.27 -27.87
N LYS A 126 3.35 0.06 -27.16
CA LYS A 126 4.53 0.71 -27.73
C LYS A 126 5.63 -0.27 -28.13
N ASN A 127 5.51 -1.55 -27.79
CA ASN A 127 6.53 -2.58 -27.95
C ASN A 127 7.86 -2.19 -27.25
N GLU A 128 7.75 -1.63 -26.05
CA GLU A 128 8.88 -1.19 -25.24
C GLU A 128 9.20 -2.20 -24.14
N LYS A 129 10.50 -2.51 -23.96
CA LYS A 129 10.93 -3.52 -22.98
C LYS A 129 11.06 -2.96 -21.56
N LYS A 130 11.49 -1.71 -21.41
CA LYS A 130 11.80 -1.12 -20.10
C LYS A 130 10.59 -1.06 -19.16
N PRO A 131 9.43 -0.58 -19.58
CA PRO A 131 8.24 -0.58 -18.71
C PRO A 131 7.85 -1.99 -18.26
N ARG A 132 7.96 -2.99 -19.15
CA ARG A 132 7.73 -4.40 -18.79
C ARG A 132 8.72 -4.88 -17.74
N GLN A 133 10.01 -4.61 -17.88
CA GLN A 133 11.04 -4.99 -16.92
C GLN A 133 10.82 -4.35 -15.55
N MET A 134 10.36 -3.08 -15.52
CA MET A 134 10.00 -2.38 -14.29
C MET A 134 8.86 -3.11 -13.57
N VAL A 135 7.83 -3.53 -14.29
CA VAL A 135 6.70 -4.30 -13.72
C VAL A 135 7.16 -5.65 -13.21
N GLU A 136 7.84 -6.45 -14.03
CA GLU A 136 8.29 -7.80 -13.66
C GLU A 136 9.21 -7.78 -12.42
N ASN A 137 10.14 -6.81 -12.34
CA ASN A 137 10.99 -6.67 -11.18
C ASN A 137 10.18 -6.26 -9.94
N THR A 138 9.25 -5.31 -10.07
CA THR A 138 8.40 -4.88 -8.94
C THR A 138 7.57 -6.04 -8.40
N LEU A 139 6.87 -6.78 -9.26
CA LEU A 139 6.07 -7.94 -8.89
C LEU A 139 6.93 -9.01 -8.19
N ARG A 140 8.14 -9.25 -8.71
CA ARG A 140 9.09 -10.19 -8.13
C ARG A 140 9.57 -9.77 -6.74
N GLN A 141 9.92 -8.52 -6.56
CA GLN A 141 10.40 -8.01 -5.27
C GLN A 141 9.28 -7.98 -4.21
N MET A 142 8.06 -7.60 -4.59
CA MET A 142 6.91 -7.68 -3.68
C MET A 142 6.61 -9.12 -3.27
N TYR A 143 6.65 -10.08 -4.20
CA TYR A 143 6.48 -11.50 -3.86
C TYR A 143 7.58 -12.01 -2.92
N LYS A 144 8.83 -11.59 -3.09
CA LYS A 144 9.93 -11.99 -2.21
C LYS A 144 9.86 -11.37 -0.83
N GLY A 145 9.30 -10.18 -0.71
CA GLY A 145 9.23 -9.44 0.55
C GLY A 145 8.20 -9.98 1.52
N GLY A 146 8.24 -9.47 2.76
CA GLY A 146 7.23 -9.76 3.77
C GLY A 146 5.90 -9.04 3.54
N ILE A 147 5.81 -8.17 2.52
CA ILE A 147 4.54 -7.58 2.09
C ILE A 147 3.57 -8.63 1.52
N TYR A 148 4.08 -9.72 0.96
CA TYR A 148 3.32 -10.90 0.58
C TYR A 148 3.29 -11.89 1.73
N ASP A 149 2.11 -12.37 2.08
CA ASP A 149 1.96 -13.40 3.10
C ASP A 149 2.21 -14.80 2.48
N HIS A 150 3.41 -15.31 2.71
CA HIS A 150 3.86 -16.60 2.17
C HIS A 150 3.15 -17.83 2.77
N ILE A 151 2.32 -17.64 3.80
CA ILE A 151 1.58 -18.72 4.46
C ILE A 151 0.10 -18.65 4.11
N GLY A 152 -0.50 -17.47 4.29
CA GLY A 152 -1.93 -17.28 4.11
C GLY A 152 -2.33 -16.70 2.75
N GLY A 153 -1.38 -16.29 1.93
CA GLY A 153 -1.63 -15.60 0.66
C GLY A 153 -2.08 -14.15 0.85
N GLY A 154 -2.12 -13.42 -0.25
CA GLY A 154 -2.51 -12.01 -0.27
C GLY A 154 -1.41 -11.05 0.20
N PHE A 155 -1.64 -9.77 -0.03
CA PHE A 155 -0.68 -8.70 0.18
C PHE A 155 -1.14 -7.75 1.28
N ALA A 156 -0.20 -7.32 2.11
CA ALA A 156 -0.37 -6.19 3.00
C ALA A 156 -0.44 -4.87 2.21
N ARG A 157 -0.97 -3.83 2.85
CA ARG A 157 -1.35 -2.57 2.19
C ARG A 157 -0.16 -1.80 1.61
N TYR A 158 0.95 -1.68 2.36
CA TYR A 158 2.19 -1.03 1.93
C TYR A 158 3.37 -1.51 2.77
N SER A 159 4.58 -1.33 2.24
CA SER A 159 5.80 -1.53 3.01
C SER A 159 6.22 -0.25 3.73
N THR A 160 6.67 -0.38 4.97
CA THR A 160 7.23 0.72 5.75
C THR A 160 8.69 0.99 5.38
N ASP A 161 9.34 0.04 4.71
CA ASP A 161 10.71 0.13 4.20
C ASP A 161 10.79 0.14 2.67
N ARG A 162 12.00 0.29 2.15
CA ARG A 162 12.30 0.30 0.71
C ARG A 162 12.30 -1.11 0.10
N GLU A 163 12.57 -2.13 0.91
CA GLU A 163 12.92 -3.49 0.48
C GLU A 163 11.72 -4.43 0.40
N TRP A 164 10.51 -3.96 0.76
CA TRP A 164 9.28 -4.73 0.86
C TRP A 164 9.25 -5.73 2.02
N LEU A 165 10.17 -5.62 3.00
CA LEU A 165 10.26 -6.57 4.11
C LEU A 165 9.21 -6.34 5.18
N ALA A 166 9.16 -5.14 5.77
CA ALA A 166 8.33 -4.84 6.93
C ALA A 166 7.07 -4.05 6.50
N PRO A 167 5.92 -4.70 6.34
CA PRO A 167 4.70 -4.02 5.92
C PRO A 167 3.98 -3.36 7.09
N HIS A 168 3.06 -2.45 6.77
CA HIS A 168 1.88 -2.23 7.58
C HIS A 168 0.91 -3.37 7.32
N PHE A 169 0.62 -4.19 8.35
CA PHE A 169 0.03 -5.52 8.20
C PHE A 169 -1.46 -5.55 7.82
N GLU A 170 -2.12 -4.40 7.68
CA GLU A 170 -3.47 -4.32 7.13
C GLU A 170 -3.51 -4.93 5.72
N LYS A 171 -4.50 -5.79 5.43
CA LYS A 171 -4.76 -6.30 4.08
C LYS A 171 -6.09 -5.77 3.58
N THR A 172 -6.09 -4.95 2.53
CA THR A 172 -7.30 -4.38 1.96
C THR A 172 -7.79 -5.18 0.76
N LEU A 173 -9.11 -5.26 0.58
CA LEU A 173 -9.70 -5.93 -0.58
C LEU A 173 -9.28 -5.29 -1.90
N TYR A 174 -9.29 -3.96 -1.98
CA TYR A 174 -8.99 -3.26 -3.22
C TYR A 174 -7.53 -3.42 -3.66
N ASP A 175 -6.57 -3.43 -2.73
CA ASP A 175 -5.16 -3.66 -3.06
C ASP A 175 -4.96 -5.09 -3.57
N ASN A 176 -5.53 -6.08 -2.89
CA ASN A 176 -5.42 -7.48 -3.28
C ASN A 176 -6.11 -7.76 -4.62
N ALA A 177 -7.29 -7.19 -4.86
CA ALA A 177 -7.99 -7.34 -6.13
C ALA A 177 -7.19 -6.74 -7.32
N LEU A 178 -6.62 -5.54 -7.13
CA LEU A 178 -5.81 -4.89 -8.16
C LEU A 178 -4.46 -5.59 -8.38
N LEU A 179 -3.85 -6.12 -7.31
CA LEU A 179 -2.62 -6.89 -7.43
C LEU A 179 -2.87 -8.24 -8.13
N ALA A 180 -3.95 -8.95 -7.78
CA ALA A 180 -4.32 -10.17 -8.51
C ALA A 180 -4.52 -9.89 -10.01
N LEU A 181 -5.09 -8.75 -10.39
CA LEU A 181 -5.21 -8.32 -11.77
C LEU A 181 -3.83 -8.07 -12.40
N ALA A 182 -2.95 -7.31 -11.73
CA ALA A 182 -1.60 -7.01 -12.24
C ALA A 182 -0.77 -8.28 -12.46
N TYR A 183 -0.81 -9.23 -11.52
CA TYR A 183 -0.14 -10.53 -11.68
C TYR A 183 -0.75 -11.37 -12.79
N THR A 184 -2.08 -11.33 -12.98
CA THR A 184 -2.76 -12.02 -14.08
C THR A 184 -2.33 -11.45 -15.43
N GLU A 185 -2.26 -10.14 -15.58
CA GLU A 185 -1.80 -9.49 -16.81
C GLU A 185 -0.34 -9.81 -17.10
N ALA A 186 0.52 -9.80 -16.09
CA ALA A 186 1.92 -10.18 -16.22
C ALA A 186 2.07 -11.66 -16.66
N TRP A 187 1.21 -12.55 -16.14
CA TRP A 187 1.18 -13.94 -16.59
C TRP A 187 0.70 -14.08 -18.03
N GLN A 188 -0.34 -13.37 -18.41
CA GLN A 188 -0.84 -13.40 -19.80
C GLN A 188 0.20 -12.90 -20.82
N ASP A 189 1.02 -11.93 -20.42
CA ASP A 189 2.07 -11.37 -21.28
C ASP A 189 3.31 -12.28 -21.38
N GLY A 190 3.83 -12.76 -20.24
CA GLY A 190 5.11 -13.49 -20.16
C GLY A 190 5.00 -14.99 -19.88
N HIS A 191 3.81 -15.51 -19.58
CA HIS A 191 3.52 -16.91 -19.24
C HIS A 191 4.38 -17.51 -18.10
N MET A 192 4.91 -16.68 -17.20
CA MET A 192 5.64 -17.15 -16.03
C MET A 192 4.66 -17.77 -15.02
N ALA A 193 4.83 -19.07 -14.71
CA ALA A 193 3.94 -19.81 -13.80
C ALA A 193 3.79 -19.11 -12.43
N LEU A 194 4.87 -18.54 -11.89
CA LEU A 194 4.84 -17.81 -10.63
C LEU A 194 3.76 -16.71 -10.59
N TRP A 195 3.62 -15.93 -11.67
CA TRP A 195 2.62 -14.85 -11.69
C TRP A 195 1.20 -15.38 -11.57
N ARG A 196 0.92 -16.50 -12.22
CA ARG A 196 -0.36 -17.19 -12.10
C ARG A 196 -0.60 -17.67 -10.67
N THR A 197 0.37 -18.35 -10.08
CA THR A 197 0.28 -18.87 -8.72
C THR A 197 -0.01 -17.74 -7.72
N VAL A 198 0.75 -16.64 -7.77
CA VAL A 198 0.53 -15.51 -6.87
C VAL A 198 -0.86 -14.87 -7.07
N ALA A 199 -1.33 -14.78 -8.31
CA ALA A 199 -2.69 -14.28 -8.59
C ALA A 199 -3.76 -15.20 -8.00
N GLU A 200 -3.65 -16.52 -8.21
CA GLU A 200 -4.57 -17.52 -7.68
C GLU A 200 -4.58 -17.53 -6.15
N ASP A 201 -3.42 -17.57 -5.50
CA ASP A 201 -3.28 -17.54 -4.03
C ASP A 201 -3.86 -16.25 -3.42
N THR A 202 -3.67 -15.11 -4.11
CA THR A 202 -4.24 -13.83 -3.67
C THR A 202 -5.77 -13.83 -3.77
N LEU A 203 -6.33 -14.39 -4.83
CA LEU A 203 -7.78 -14.54 -4.99
C LEU A 203 -8.36 -15.54 -3.98
N ASP A 204 -7.67 -16.64 -3.72
CA ASP A 204 -8.06 -17.64 -2.72
C ASP A 204 -8.05 -17.05 -1.31
N TYR A 205 -7.05 -16.21 -0.99
CA TYR A 205 -7.06 -15.42 0.25
C TYR A 205 -8.32 -14.54 0.33
N CYS A 206 -8.65 -13.78 -0.70
CA CYS A 206 -9.85 -12.93 -0.69
C CYS A 206 -11.14 -13.74 -0.51
N LEU A 207 -11.24 -14.90 -1.14
CA LEU A 207 -12.40 -15.77 -1.04
C LEU A 207 -12.51 -16.46 0.33
N ARG A 208 -11.40 -16.80 0.96
CA ARG A 208 -11.34 -17.48 2.24
C ARG A 208 -11.55 -16.50 3.41
N GLU A 209 -10.85 -15.35 3.40
CA GLU A 209 -10.79 -14.46 4.55
C GLU A 209 -11.71 -13.24 4.43
N LEU A 210 -11.91 -12.71 3.24
CA LEU A 210 -12.66 -11.46 3.06
C LEU A 210 -14.09 -11.65 2.61
N LYS A 211 -14.50 -12.86 2.19
CA LYS A 211 -15.87 -13.13 1.78
C LYS A 211 -16.80 -13.18 3.00
N ALA A 212 -17.82 -12.31 3.00
CA ALA A 212 -18.82 -12.28 4.07
C ALA A 212 -19.83 -13.42 3.95
N PRO A 213 -20.29 -14.03 5.09
CA PRO A 213 -21.26 -15.15 5.08
C PRO A 213 -22.58 -14.82 4.36
N GLY A 214 -23.01 -13.55 4.39
CA GLY A 214 -24.25 -13.08 3.76
C GLY A 214 -24.09 -12.66 2.29
N GLY A 215 -22.93 -12.90 1.68
CA GLY A 215 -22.56 -12.39 0.36
C GLY A 215 -21.81 -11.04 0.42
N GLY A 216 -21.12 -10.68 -0.67
CA GLY A 216 -20.21 -9.54 -0.68
C GLY A 216 -18.89 -9.83 0.02
N PHE A 217 -18.08 -8.79 0.24
CA PHE A 217 -16.77 -8.89 0.85
C PHE A 217 -16.59 -7.82 1.92
N PHE A 218 -15.83 -8.14 2.96
CA PHE A 218 -15.27 -7.15 3.87
C PHE A 218 -14.25 -6.28 3.12
N CYS A 219 -14.11 -5.01 3.52
CA CYS A 219 -13.19 -4.07 2.86
C CYS A 219 -11.72 -4.35 3.15
N GLY A 220 -11.43 -5.08 4.22
CA GLY A 220 -10.07 -5.43 4.61
C GLY A 220 -10.02 -6.17 5.93
N GLN A 221 -8.82 -6.57 6.30
CA GLN A 221 -8.46 -7.22 7.54
C GLN A 221 -7.52 -6.30 8.32
N ASP A 222 -7.78 -6.15 9.63
CA ASP A 222 -7.02 -5.27 10.51
C ASP A 222 -5.54 -5.71 10.59
N ALA A 223 -4.65 -4.73 10.75
CA ALA A 223 -3.23 -4.95 11.02
C ALA A 223 -3.00 -5.51 12.44
N ASP A 224 -3.88 -5.15 13.38
CA ASP A 224 -3.74 -5.53 14.78
C ASP A 224 -4.31 -6.92 15.05
N SER A 225 -3.58 -7.68 15.84
CA SER A 225 -3.95 -9.02 16.29
C SER A 225 -3.60 -9.18 17.77
N GLY A 226 -4.63 -9.39 18.60
CA GLY A 226 -4.41 -9.48 20.05
C GLY A 226 -3.98 -8.18 20.74
N GLY A 227 -4.10 -7.03 20.06
CA GLY A 227 -3.70 -5.71 20.55
C GLY A 227 -2.34 -5.22 20.05
N ASP A 228 -1.61 -6.05 19.32
CA ASP A 228 -0.31 -5.70 18.74
C ASP A 228 -0.36 -5.82 17.20
N GLU A 229 0.16 -4.81 16.51
CA GLU A 229 0.26 -4.80 15.05
C GLU A 229 1.16 -5.93 14.56
N GLY A 230 0.67 -6.70 13.58
CA GLY A 230 1.42 -7.75 12.91
C GLY A 230 1.64 -9.03 13.72
N ALA A 231 1.16 -9.14 14.96
CA ALA A 231 1.44 -10.28 15.83
C ALA A 231 1.08 -11.64 15.20
N TYR A 232 0.06 -11.69 14.35
CA TYR A 232 -0.36 -12.89 13.63
C TYR A 232 0.63 -13.33 12.55
N TYR A 233 1.44 -12.42 12.02
CA TYR A 233 2.36 -12.64 10.89
C TYR A 233 3.82 -12.80 11.31
N LEU A 234 4.09 -12.85 12.61
CA LEU A 234 5.45 -12.88 13.17
C LEU A 234 5.71 -14.23 13.83
N PHE A 235 6.82 -14.87 13.46
CA PHE A 235 7.17 -16.22 13.90
C PHE A 235 8.55 -16.26 14.53
N THR A 236 8.73 -17.22 15.45
CA THR A 236 10.02 -17.67 15.95
C THR A 236 10.35 -19.06 15.40
N PRO A 237 11.64 -19.47 15.34
CA PRO A 237 12.00 -20.82 14.93
C PRO A 237 11.35 -21.92 15.78
N ASP A 238 11.13 -21.67 17.07
CA ASP A 238 10.51 -22.65 17.96
C ASP A 238 9.02 -22.82 17.68
N GLU A 239 8.28 -21.72 17.41
CA GLU A 239 6.88 -21.80 16.98
C GLU A 239 6.74 -22.60 15.67
N VAL A 240 7.62 -22.37 14.69
CA VAL A 240 7.62 -23.09 13.41
C VAL A 240 7.92 -24.59 13.62
N LYS A 241 8.94 -24.92 14.42
CA LYS A 241 9.31 -26.32 14.71
C LYS A 241 8.20 -27.04 15.48
N GLN A 242 7.49 -26.36 16.38
CA GLN A 242 6.37 -26.93 17.11
C GLN A 242 5.24 -27.38 16.15
N VAL A 243 5.03 -26.67 15.06
CA VAL A 243 3.96 -26.98 14.07
C VAL A 243 4.44 -27.99 13.03
N LEU A 244 5.65 -27.79 12.48
CA LEU A 244 6.17 -28.55 11.32
C LEU A 244 7.12 -29.70 11.70
N GLY A 245 7.47 -29.85 12.98
CA GLY A 245 8.39 -30.89 13.43
C GLY A 245 9.76 -30.80 12.73
N ASP A 246 10.21 -31.90 12.13
CA ASP A 246 11.52 -32.00 11.47
C ASP A 246 11.66 -31.07 10.25
N GLU A 247 10.56 -30.77 9.55
CA GLU A 247 10.54 -29.83 8.41
C GLU A 247 10.68 -28.38 8.83
N GLY A 248 10.46 -28.05 10.10
CA GLY A 248 10.50 -26.68 10.60
C GLY A 248 11.85 -25.99 10.41
N GLY A 249 12.95 -26.73 10.49
CA GLY A 249 14.29 -26.20 10.24
C GLY A 249 14.49 -25.71 8.81
N HIS A 250 14.05 -26.53 7.86
CA HIS A 250 14.12 -26.19 6.44
C HIS A 250 13.22 -25.00 6.08
N PHE A 251 12.01 -24.99 6.64
CA PHE A 251 11.09 -23.86 6.45
C PHE A 251 11.70 -22.53 6.95
N CYS A 252 12.29 -22.55 8.15
CA CYS A 252 12.97 -21.37 8.71
C CYS A 252 14.11 -20.88 7.82
N GLU A 253 14.91 -21.80 7.27
CA GLU A 253 16.02 -21.47 6.36
C GLU A 253 15.48 -20.85 5.05
N CYS A 254 14.37 -21.39 4.49
CA CYS A 254 13.79 -20.89 3.25
C CYS A 254 13.20 -19.50 3.41
N TYR A 255 12.54 -19.23 4.54
CA TYR A 255 11.75 -18.01 4.77
C TYR A 255 12.39 -17.01 5.73
N ASP A 256 13.68 -17.07 5.97
CA ASP A 256 14.44 -16.15 6.80
C ASP A 256 13.89 -16.01 8.24
N ILE A 257 13.49 -17.15 8.84
CA ILE A 257 13.00 -17.16 10.22
C ILE A 257 14.17 -17.55 11.14
N THR A 258 14.72 -16.57 11.85
CA THR A 258 15.95 -16.73 12.66
C THR A 258 15.69 -16.48 14.16
N PRO A 259 16.58 -16.94 15.06
CA PRO A 259 16.47 -16.66 16.48
C PRO A 259 16.54 -15.17 16.83
N GLU A 260 17.29 -14.38 16.05
CA GLU A 260 17.42 -12.93 16.22
C GLU A 260 16.18 -12.20 15.71
N GLY A 261 15.50 -12.77 14.72
CA GLY A 261 14.36 -12.17 14.03
C GLY A 261 14.78 -11.00 13.13
N ASN A 262 13.94 -10.68 12.17
CA ASN A 262 14.08 -9.52 11.27
C ASN A 262 13.11 -8.38 11.62
N PHE A 263 12.23 -8.57 12.62
CA PHE A 263 11.26 -7.58 13.08
C PHE A 263 10.93 -7.75 14.57
N HIS A 264 11.40 -6.82 15.42
CA HIS A 264 11.15 -6.80 16.88
C HIS A 264 11.40 -8.12 17.63
N GLY A 265 12.47 -8.85 17.25
CA GLY A 265 12.85 -10.12 17.88
C GLY A 265 12.05 -11.34 17.42
N LYS A 266 11.19 -11.18 16.42
CA LYS A 266 10.51 -12.24 15.64
C LYS A 266 10.82 -12.05 14.17
N SER A 267 10.38 -12.98 13.33
CA SER A 267 10.61 -12.91 11.89
C SER A 267 9.32 -12.76 11.11
N ILE A 268 9.32 -11.85 10.16
CA ILE A 268 8.39 -11.81 9.04
C ILE A 268 8.91 -12.81 8.01
N PRO A 269 8.15 -13.85 7.62
CA PRO A 269 8.56 -14.76 6.55
C PRO A 269 8.78 -14.02 5.23
N ASN A 270 9.92 -14.25 4.60
CA ASN A 270 10.28 -13.60 3.34
C ASN A 270 11.29 -14.45 2.56
N LEU A 271 11.47 -14.13 1.27
CA LEU A 271 12.42 -14.80 0.36
C LEU A 271 13.55 -13.86 -0.09
N LEU A 272 13.77 -12.72 0.58
CA LEU A 272 14.74 -11.70 0.14
C LEU A 272 16.17 -12.24 0.11
N LEU A 273 16.55 -13.06 1.10
CA LEU A 273 17.87 -13.69 1.20
C LEU A 273 17.95 -15.05 0.50
N ASN A 274 16.82 -15.60 0.05
CA ASN A 274 16.79 -16.91 -0.61
C ASN A 274 17.22 -16.76 -2.07
N THR A 275 18.51 -17.05 -2.34
CA THR A 275 19.07 -16.99 -3.69
C THR A 275 18.66 -18.17 -4.59
N ARG A 276 18.09 -19.24 -4.03
CA ARG A 276 17.65 -20.44 -4.76
C ARG A 276 16.25 -20.29 -5.36
N TRP A 277 15.54 -19.26 -5.00
CA TRP A 277 14.17 -19.04 -5.47
C TRP A 277 14.02 -18.93 -7.00
N ALA A 278 15.10 -18.67 -7.72
CA ALA A 278 15.11 -18.72 -9.18
C ALA A 278 14.81 -20.12 -9.74
N PHE A 279 14.92 -21.14 -8.89
CA PHE A 279 14.50 -22.51 -9.16
C PHE A 279 13.30 -22.78 -8.27
N LEU A 280 12.08 -22.53 -8.79
CA LEU A 280 10.87 -23.05 -8.15
C LEU A 280 11.08 -24.54 -7.89
N PRO A 281 10.67 -25.08 -6.72
CA PRO A 281 10.72 -26.52 -6.50
C PRO A 281 10.07 -27.23 -7.69
N GLU A 282 10.69 -28.32 -8.17
CA GLU A 282 10.08 -29.19 -9.16
C GLU A 282 8.69 -29.57 -8.66
N GLY A 283 7.64 -29.14 -9.36
CA GLY A 283 6.24 -29.34 -8.95
C GLY A 283 5.38 -28.07 -8.95
N TYR A 284 5.95 -26.92 -9.28
CA TYR A 284 5.21 -25.67 -9.52
C TYR A 284 5.09 -25.36 -11.04
N ASP A 285 5.12 -26.38 -11.89
CA ASP A 285 4.83 -26.28 -13.33
C ASP A 285 3.32 -26.31 -13.59
#